data_0dbd87c9edb8040c09c8431aab044dd4
#
_entry.id   0dbd87c9edb8040c09c8431aab044dd4
#
_cell.length_a   1.000
_cell.length_b   1.000
_cell.length_c   1.000
_cell.angle_alpha   90.00
_cell.angle_beta   90.00
_cell.angle_gamma   90.00
#
_symmetry.space_group_name_H-M   'P 1'
#
loop_
_entity.id
_entity.type
_entity.pdbx_description
1 polymer ?
#
loop_
_entity_poly.entity_id
_entity_poly.type
_entity_poly.pdbx_seq_one_letter_code
_entity_poly.pdbx_strand_id
1 'polypeptide(L)'
;NTNKIDLKEALDKAKGYLINKQTVLIDEAKASGSWNEKNMFLNTLKTLITEGKAGVRQMYKDYTEQDTITNYWINTNYRDAFPLPANEVRYFVYFSDAKRNANLLEQFHQERLYGDLCSGVLAQLMDRDLSKFKPLGVAPETPYLLEMRKMADRPIADFIREEYKQGIHPFDRDMVSVSELFDWLCRNTKIRITRQREIADVLKDLGGIMKKSCPVKDVGSYVNIWIIRNHDKYKNMTAKEVGQKYVPFYSGQF
;
A
#
# COMPACT_ATOMS: atom_id res chain seq x y z
N ASN A 1 0.02 3.25 28.74
CA ASN A 1 -0.22 1.85 28.34
C ASN A 1 0.04 1.69 26.85
N THR A 2 1.17 1.09 26.49
CA THR A 2 1.61 0.90 25.10
C THR A 2 1.61 -0.58 24.77
N ASN A 3 1.26 -0.93 23.52
CA ASN A 3 1.45 -2.25 22.95
C ASN A 3 2.30 -2.16 21.69
N LYS A 4 3.16 -3.14 21.45
CA LYS A 4 3.96 -3.27 20.23
C LYS A 4 3.45 -4.49 19.48
N ILE A 5 3.07 -4.31 18.23
CA ILE A 5 2.50 -5.34 17.35
C ILE A 5 3.16 -5.31 15.98
N ASP A 6 3.02 -6.37 15.23
CA ASP A 6 3.36 -6.40 13.80
C ASP A 6 2.17 -6.04 12.91
N LEU A 7 2.42 -5.93 11.59
CA LEU A 7 1.39 -5.59 10.61
C LEU A 7 0.28 -6.65 10.54
N LYS A 8 0.62 -7.92 10.70
CA LYS A 8 -0.32 -9.04 10.63
C LYS A 8 -1.27 -9.03 11.82
N GLU A 9 -0.75 -8.78 13.01
CA GLU A 9 -1.55 -8.65 14.23
C GLU A 9 -2.47 -7.42 14.15
N ALA A 10 -2.00 -6.31 13.55
CA ALA A 10 -2.81 -5.11 13.33
C ALA A 10 -4.03 -5.38 12.42
N LEU A 11 -3.94 -6.33 11.50
CA LEU A 11 -5.02 -6.76 10.61
C LEU A 11 -5.92 -7.82 11.23
N ASP A 12 -5.60 -8.35 12.39
CA ASP A 12 -6.41 -9.37 13.04
C ASP A 12 -7.81 -8.83 13.37
N LYS A 13 -8.82 -9.64 13.10
CA LYS A 13 -10.22 -9.32 13.39
C LYS A 13 -10.48 -9.21 14.89
N ALA A 14 -9.74 -9.94 15.71
CA ALA A 14 -9.93 -9.98 17.16
C ALA A 14 -9.58 -8.66 17.85
N LYS A 15 -8.61 -7.90 17.32
CA LYS A 15 -8.17 -6.59 17.83
C LYS A 15 -7.95 -6.51 19.34
N GLY A 16 -7.65 -7.65 19.98
CA GLY A 16 -7.41 -7.73 21.42
C GLY A 16 -6.26 -6.83 21.90
N TYR A 17 -5.35 -6.47 20.97
CA TYR A 17 -4.24 -5.55 21.21
C TYR A 17 -4.67 -4.11 21.55
N LEU A 18 -5.92 -3.73 21.29
CA LEU A 18 -6.44 -2.38 21.60
C LEU A 18 -6.90 -2.21 23.05
N ILE A 19 -7.16 -3.30 23.75
CA ILE A 19 -7.80 -3.26 25.07
C ILE A 19 -6.99 -2.43 26.07
N ASN A 20 -7.59 -1.35 26.53
CA ASN A 20 -6.98 -0.42 27.49
C ASN A 20 -5.63 0.16 27.04
N LYS A 21 -5.42 0.36 25.72
CA LYS A 21 -4.19 0.92 25.17
C LYS A 21 -4.40 2.34 24.69
N GLN A 22 -3.56 3.24 25.17
CA GLN A 22 -3.48 4.62 24.70
C GLN A 22 -2.58 4.76 23.47
N THR A 23 -1.61 3.85 23.32
CA THR A 23 -0.68 3.86 22.20
C THR A 23 -0.45 2.45 21.68
N VAL A 24 -0.52 2.27 20.38
CA VAL A 24 -0.13 1.06 19.68
C VAL A 24 1.02 1.38 18.74
N LEU A 25 2.15 0.71 18.93
CA LEU A 25 3.32 0.78 18.08
C LEU A 25 3.28 -0.39 17.09
N ILE A 26 3.13 -0.09 15.81
CA ILE A 26 3.25 -1.03 14.71
C ILE A 26 4.67 -0.94 14.19
N ASP A 27 5.48 -1.93 14.55
CA ASP A 27 6.90 -1.92 14.22
C ASP A 27 7.19 -2.77 13.00
N GLU A 28 8.28 -2.42 12.31
CA GLU A 28 8.70 -3.09 11.09
C GLU A 28 7.56 -3.28 10.09
N ALA A 29 6.71 -2.27 9.95
CA ALA A 29 5.62 -2.29 8.98
C ALA A 29 6.23 -2.43 7.57
N LYS A 30 6.73 -3.64 7.30
CA LYS A 30 7.24 -4.04 6.01
C LYS A 30 6.03 -4.32 5.15
N ALA A 31 5.75 -3.39 4.30
CA ALA A 31 4.80 -3.61 3.23
C ALA A 31 5.39 -4.60 2.19
N SER A 32 5.76 -5.80 2.66
CA SER A 32 6.09 -6.94 1.79
C SER A 32 4.83 -7.60 1.25
N GLY A 33 3.67 -7.11 1.68
CA GLY A 33 2.38 -7.53 1.18
C GLY A 33 2.07 -6.94 -0.18
N SER A 34 1.16 -7.59 -0.88
CA SER A 34 0.58 -7.10 -2.12
C SER A 34 -0.02 -5.70 -1.92
N TRP A 35 -0.20 -4.96 -3.00
CA TRP A 35 -0.89 -3.65 -2.96
C TRP A 35 -2.25 -3.74 -2.25
N ASN A 36 -2.96 -4.86 -2.39
CA ASN A 36 -4.22 -5.13 -1.72
C ASN A 36 -4.08 -5.21 -0.19
N GLU A 37 -3.03 -5.84 0.32
CA GLU A 37 -2.76 -5.91 1.77
C GLU A 37 -2.42 -4.54 2.34
N LYS A 38 -1.63 -3.74 1.62
CA LYS A 38 -1.32 -2.35 1.99
C LYS A 38 -2.59 -1.51 2.12
N ASN A 39 -3.50 -1.60 1.14
CA ASN A 39 -4.77 -0.90 1.17
C ASN A 39 -5.72 -1.41 2.25
N MET A 40 -5.79 -2.72 2.45
CA MET A 40 -6.61 -3.30 3.51
C MET A 40 -6.14 -2.80 4.89
N PHE A 41 -4.83 -2.74 5.11
CA PHE A 41 -4.25 -2.17 6.33
C PHE A 41 -4.62 -0.69 6.52
N LEU A 42 -4.44 0.15 5.49
CA LEU A 42 -4.80 1.56 5.55
C LEU A 42 -6.30 1.76 5.80
N ASN A 43 -7.17 0.98 5.17
CA ASN A 43 -8.60 1.03 5.41
C ASN A 43 -8.96 0.61 6.84
N THR A 44 -8.30 -0.42 7.36
CA THR A 44 -8.48 -0.86 8.77
C THR A 44 -8.05 0.25 9.73
N LEU A 45 -6.89 0.86 9.53
CA LEU A 45 -6.43 1.99 10.35
C LEU A 45 -7.37 3.19 10.26
N LYS A 46 -7.84 3.50 9.06
CA LYS A 46 -8.80 4.59 8.85
C LYS A 46 -10.04 4.39 9.70
N THR A 47 -10.61 3.19 9.71
CA THR A 47 -11.75 2.83 10.54
C THR A 47 -11.40 3.00 12.03
N LEU A 48 -10.28 2.44 12.49
CA LEU A 48 -9.85 2.52 13.88
C LEU A 48 -9.56 3.94 14.38
N ILE A 49 -9.08 4.82 13.51
CA ILE A 49 -8.80 6.22 13.86
C ILE A 49 -10.09 7.07 13.85
N THR A 50 -11.04 6.75 12.98
CA THR A 50 -12.24 7.58 12.77
C THR A 50 -13.42 7.14 13.63
N GLU A 51 -13.56 5.84 13.86
CA GLU A 51 -14.62 5.29 14.68
C GLU A 51 -14.14 5.26 16.13
N GLY A 52 -14.76 6.05 17.01
CA GLY A 52 -14.41 6.09 18.44
C GLY A 52 -14.64 4.76 19.17
N LYS A 53 -15.01 3.70 18.45
CA LYS A 53 -15.26 2.35 18.99
C LYS A 53 -14.66 1.29 18.11
N ALA A 54 -14.21 0.21 18.73
CA ALA A 54 -13.75 -0.99 18.02
C ALA A 54 -14.33 -2.24 18.67
N GLY A 55 -14.70 -3.17 17.82
CA GLY A 55 -15.01 -4.51 18.28
C GLY A 55 -13.73 -5.26 18.64
N VAL A 56 -13.66 -5.72 19.87
CA VAL A 56 -12.50 -6.44 20.40
C VAL A 56 -12.90 -7.82 20.92
N ARG A 57 -12.01 -8.79 20.73
CA ARG A 57 -12.19 -10.13 21.24
C ARG A 57 -10.91 -10.58 21.97
N GLN A 58 -11.04 -10.97 23.20
CA GLN A 58 -9.99 -11.66 23.90
C GLN A 58 -10.12 -13.18 23.69
N MET A 59 -9.01 -13.88 23.86
CA MET A 59 -9.01 -15.35 23.83
C MET A 59 -10.01 -15.91 24.86
N TYR A 60 -10.88 -16.79 24.40
CA TYR A 60 -11.95 -17.41 25.22
C TYR A 60 -13.03 -16.45 25.78
N LYS A 61 -13.17 -15.25 25.22
CA LYS A 61 -14.24 -14.31 25.59
C LYS A 61 -15.11 -13.95 24.37
N ASP A 62 -16.31 -13.50 24.67
CA ASP A 62 -17.22 -13.00 23.66
C ASP A 62 -16.72 -11.71 23.03
N TYR A 63 -17.23 -11.42 21.84
CA TYR A 63 -16.95 -10.19 21.15
C TYR A 63 -17.60 -9.01 21.89
N THR A 64 -16.84 -7.99 22.22
CA THR A 64 -17.34 -6.79 22.91
C THR A 64 -16.95 -5.54 22.14
N GLU A 65 -17.82 -4.54 22.16
CA GLU A 65 -17.50 -3.22 21.64
C GLU A 65 -16.86 -2.39 22.76
N GLN A 66 -15.75 -1.70 22.42
CA GLN A 66 -14.99 -0.88 23.37
C GLN A 66 -14.67 0.46 22.75
N ASP A 67 -14.74 1.53 23.55
CA ASP A 67 -14.25 2.85 23.16
C ASP A 67 -12.75 2.81 22.90
N THR A 68 -12.32 3.40 21.79
CA THR A 68 -10.91 3.48 21.41
C THR A 68 -10.37 4.88 21.64
N ILE A 69 -9.33 4.95 22.49
CA ILE A 69 -8.57 6.18 22.77
C ILE A 69 -7.13 6.03 22.26
N THR A 70 -6.93 5.15 21.30
CA THR A 70 -5.61 4.67 20.89
C THR A 70 -4.99 5.58 19.84
N ASN A 71 -3.76 6.02 20.07
CA ASN A 71 -2.89 6.63 19.07
C ASN A 71 -2.01 5.55 18.43
N TYR A 72 -1.78 5.67 17.11
CA TYR A 72 -0.99 4.71 16.35
C TYR A 72 0.34 5.32 15.95
N TRP A 73 1.43 4.60 16.24
CA TRP A 73 2.77 4.87 15.74
C TRP A 73 3.18 3.75 14.80
N ILE A 74 3.62 4.12 13.61
CA ILE A 74 4.01 3.16 12.60
C ILE A 74 5.45 3.42 12.23
N ASN A 75 6.32 2.45 12.52
CA ASN A 75 7.72 2.49 12.12
C ASN A 75 7.93 1.66 10.88
N THR A 76 8.64 2.22 9.91
CA THR A 76 9.02 1.51 8.69
C THR A 76 10.36 2.01 8.18
N ASN A 77 11.14 1.11 7.57
CA ASN A 77 12.38 1.44 6.87
C ASN A 77 12.15 1.78 5.38
N TYR A 78 10.90 1.77 4.93
CA TYR A 78 10.54 1.94 3.53
C TYR A 78 9.77 3.23 3.30
N ARG A 79 10.23 4.06 2.37
CA ARG A 79 9.55 5.31 1.98
C ARG A 79 8.22 5.06 1.28
N ASP A 80 8.08 3.91 0.63
CA ASP A 80 6.88 3.44 -0.09
C ASP A 80 6.04 2.43 0.70
N ALA A 81 6.19 2.42 2.01
CA ALA A 81 5.51 1.44 2.87
C ALA A 81 3.99 1.43 2.67
N PHE A 82 3.39 2.61 2.47
CA PHE A 82 1.95 2.76 2.35
C PHE A 82 1.59 3.73 1.23
N PRO A 83 0.64 3.36 0.34
CA PRO A 83 0.12 4.26 -0.70
C PRO A 83 -0.88 5.24 -0.08
N LEU A 84 -0.41 6.37 0.45
CA LEU A 84 -1.29 7.39 1.03
C LEU A 84 -1.98 8.20 -0.08
N PRO A 85 -3.32 8.25 -0.13
CA PRO A 85 -4.05 9.06 -1.11
C PRO A 85 -3.74 10.55 -0.96
N ALA A 86 -3.89 11.31 -2.05
CA ALA A 86 -3.62 12.75 -2.06
C ALA A 86 -4.44 13.55 -1.02
N ASN A 87 -5.64 13.08 -0.71
CA ASN A 87 -6.56 13.71 0.25
C ASN A 87 -6.48 13.12 1.67
N GLU A 88 -5.48 12.28 1.96
CA GLU A 88 -5.33 11.72 3.30
C GLU A 88 -4.74 12.76 4.26
N VAL A 89 -5.42 13.00 5.38
CA VAL A 89 -5.10 14.08 6.32
C VAL A 89 -4.85 13.61 7.76
N ARG A 90 -4.89 12.29 8.00
CA ARG A 90 -4.78 11.70 9.33
C ARG A 90 -3.36 11.40 9.76
N TYR A 91 -2.44 11.28 8.79
CA TYR A 91 -1.09 10.80 9.05
C TYR A 91 -0.11 11.97 9.14
N PHE A 92 0.62 12.03 10.24
CA PHE A 92 1.85 12.80 10.34
C PHE A 92 3.01 11.88 9.91
N VAL A 93 3.66 12.22 8.81
CA VAL A 93 4.77 11.42 8.27
C VAL A 93 6.08 12.13 8.52
N TYR A 94 7.00 11.43 9.16
CA TYR A 94 8.36 11.91 9.39
C TYR A 94 9.36 10.85 8.95
N PHE A 95 10.43 11.27 8.31
CA PHE A 95 11.55 10.42 7.94
C PHE A 95 12.84 11.01 8.50
N SER A 96 13.65 10.15 9.12
CA SER A 96 14.95 10.57 9.66
C SER A 96 16.07 10.13 8.71
N ASP A 97 16.79 11.09 8.17
CA ASP A 97 18.04 10.87 7.41
C ASP A 97 19.28 10.81 8.32
N ALA A 98 19.08 10.84 9.64
CA ALA A 98 20.15 10.82 10.62
C ALA A 98 20.95 9.52 10.53
N LYS A 99 22.25 9.64 10.36
CA LYS A 99 23.17 8.49 10.42
C LYS A 99 23.25 7.97 11.85
N ARG A 100 23.36 6.65 11.98
CA ARG A 100 23.58 6.02 13.29
C ARG A 100 24.83 6.59 13.96
N ASN A 101 24.65 7.15 15.15
CA ASN A 101 25.72 7.60 16.01
C ASN A 101 25.81 6.67 17.23
N ALA A 102 26.80 5.79 17.24
CA ALA A 102 26.95 4.79 18.29
C ALA A 102 27.18 5.42 19.68
N ASN A 103 27.99 6.49 19.74
CA ASN A 103 28.26 7.18 21.01
C ASN A 103 26.99 7.85 21.57
N LEU A 104 26.19 8.47 20.72
CA LEU A 104 24.94 9.08 21.16
C LEU A 104 23.96 8.02 21.65
N LEU A 105 23.89 6.87 20.98
CA LEU A 105 23.03 5.76 21.41
C LEU A 105 23.47 5.18 22.75
N GLU A 106 24.78 5.04 22.97
CA GLU A 106 25.34 4.59 24.23
C GLU A 106 25.00 5.57 25.37
N GLN A 107 25.23 6.88 25.17
CA GLN A 107 24.83 7.91 26.14
C GLN A 107 23.33 7.87 26.43
N PHE A 108 22.48 7.77 25.39
CA PHE A 108 21.05 7.66 25.54
C PHE A 108 20.65 6.42 26.38
N HIS A 109 21.31 5.27 26.17
CA HIS A 109 21.04 4.06 26.95
C HIS A 109 21.44 4.21 28.41
N GLN A 110 22.59 4.81 28.68
CA GLN A 110 23.07 5.08 30.02
C GLN A 110 22.12 6.02 30.77
N GLU A 111 21.77 7.15 30.16
CA GLU A 111 20.85 8.12 30.73
C GLU A 111 19.42 7.56 30.94
N ARG A 112 18.95 6.67 30.05
CA ARG A 112 17.67 6.03 30.18
C ARG A 112 17.62 5.02 31.33
N LEU A 113 18.71 4.29 31.58
CA LEU A 113 18.75 3.21 32.56
C LEU A 113 19.17 3.70 33.96
N TYR A 114 20.07 4.66 34.00
CA TYR A 114 20.76 5.06 35.25
C TYR A 114 20.67 6.58 35.51
N GLY A 115 20.22 7.38 34.56
CA GLY A 115 20.10 8.83 34.69
C GLY A 115 18.65 9.32 34.75
N ASP A 116 18.50 10.62 34.63
CA ASP A 116 17.22 11.32 34.77
C ASP A 116 16.49 11.57 33.43
N LEU A 117 16.90 10.90 32.35
CA LEU A 117 16.32 11.14 31.01
C LEU A 117 14.80 11.02 31.00
N CYS A 118 14.26 9.95 31.60
CA CYS A 118 12.81 9.72 31.58
C CYS A 118 12.03 10.77 32.36
N SER A 119 12.53 11.16 33.53
CA SER A 119 11.93 12.22 34.36
C SER A 119 12.07 13.60 33.72
N GLY A 120 13.22 13.89 33.11
CA GLY A 120 13.43 15.14 32.36
C GLY A 120 12.51 15.27 31.16
N VAL A 121 12.34 14.22 30.35
CA VAL A 121 11.40 14.19 29.23
C VAL A 121 9.95 14.36 29.72
N LEU A 122 9.58 13.66 30.79
CA LEU A 122 8.24 13.80 31.37
C LEU A 122 7.99 15.21 31.83
N ALA A 123 8.91 15.82 32.58
CA ALA A 123 8.77 17.21 33.04
C ALA A 123 8.59 18.17 31.88
N GLN A 124 9.40 18.05 30.81
CA GLN A 124 9.30 18.89 29.64
C GLN A 124 7.95 18.69 28.89
N LEU A 125 7.43 17.47 28.84
CA LEU A 125 6.12 17.21 28.23
C LEU A 125 4.97 17.78 29.08
N MET A 126 5.07 17.71 30.40
CA MET A 126 4.08 18.27 31.33
C MET A 126 4.03 19.80 31.29
N ASP A 127 5.18 20.45 31.06
CA ASP A 127 5.27 21.93 30.95
C ASP A 127 4.89 22.45 29.56
N ARG A 128 4.57 21.60 28.62
CA ARG A 128 4.27 22.01 27.26
C ARG A 128 2.91 22.68 27.15
N ASP A 129 2.90 23.89 26.57
CA ASP A 129 1.65 24.61 26.28
C ASP A 129 0.85 23.88 25.18
N LEU A 130 -0.33 23.38 25.54
CA LEU A 130 -1.28 22.71 24.65
C LEU A 130 -2.46 23.59 24.24
N SER A 131 -2.46 24.90 24.58
CA SER A 131 -3.58 25.80 24.31
C SER A 131 -3.97 25.89 22.83
N LYS A 132 -3.00 25.68 21.91
CA LYS A 132 -3.18 25.69 20.45
C LYS A 132 -3.35 24.31 19.84
N PHE A 133 -3.24 23.25 20.64
CA PHE A 133 -3.36 21.90 20.14
C PHE A 133 -4.83 21.53 19.86
N LYS A 134 -5.09 21.02 18.68
CA LYS A 134 -6.42 20.56 18.24
C LYS A 134 -6.38 19.05 18.03
N PRO A 135 -6.83 18.23 18.99
CA PRO A 135 -6.74 16.77 18.92
C PRO A 135 -7.40 16.14 17.68
N LEU A 136 -8.50 16.76 17.20
CA LEU A 136 -9.24 16.31 16.01
C LEU A 136 -8.88 17.14 14.76
N GLY A 137 -7.77 17.87 14.81
CA GLY A 137 -7.29 18.66 13.69
C GLY A 137 -6.68 17.80 12.58
N VAL A 138 -6.50 18.42 11.42
CA VAL A 138 -5.74 17.86 10.32
C VAL A 138 -4.28 17.71 10.73
N ALA A 139 -3.66 16.57 10.43
CA ALA A 139 -2.24 16.36 10.70
C ALA A 139 -1.40 17.37 9.90
N PRO A 140 -0.31 17.90 10.47
CA PRO A 140 0.59 18.81 9.76
C PRO A 140 1.14 18.16 8.49
N GLU A 141 1.10 18.90 7.38
CA GLU A 141 1.67 18.44 6.13
C GLU A 141 3.21 18.53 6.18
N THR A 142 3.86 17.44 5.88
CA THR A 142 5.33 17.36 5.85
C THR A 142 5.83 17.08 4.43
N PRO A 143 7.08 17.45 4.09
CA PRO A 143 7.67 17.07 2.80
C PRO A 143 7.62 15.56 2.55
N TYR A 144 7.77 14.76 3.59
CA TYR A 144 7.74 13.29 3.52
C TYR A 144 6.33 12.75 3.21
N LEU A 145 5.28 13.36 3.75
CA LEU A 145 3.91 13.03 3.39
C LEU A 145 3.64 13.31 1.91
N LEU A 146 4.12 14.44 1.40
CA LEU A 146 4.01 14.79 -0.02
C LEU A 146 4.78 13.81 -0.91
N GLU A 147 5.96 13.37 -0.49
CA GLU A 147 6.74 12.36 -1.19
C GLU A 147 5.98 11.01 -1.25
N MET A 148 5.44 10.54 -0.13
CA MET A 148 4.64 9.31 -0.07
C MET A 148 3.38 9.39 -0.95
N ARG A 149 2.70 10.54 -0.98
CA ARG A 149 1.56 10.77 -1.88
C ARG A 149 1.97 10.67 -3.36
N LYS A 150 3.10 11.28 -3.74
CA LYS A 150 3.64 11.17 -5.12
C LYS A 150 3.99 9.74 -5.51
N MET A 151 4.49 8.94 -4.56
CA MET A 151 4.76 7.51 -4.79
C MET A 151 3.46 6.72 -4.94
N ALA A 152 2.41 7.10 -4.22
CA ALA A 152 1.09 6.49 -4.33
C ALA A 152 0.37 6.82 -5.66
N ASP A 153 0.77 7.89 -6.35
CA ASP A 153 0.18 8.29 -7.65
C ASP A 153 0.50 7.31 -8.80
N ARG A 154 1.23 6.21 -8.54
CA ARG A 154 1.47 5.11 -9.50
C ARG A 154 0.90 3.76 -9.06
N PRO A 155 -0.25 3.69 -8.40
CA PRO A 155 -0.77 2.44 -7.84
C PRO A 155 -1.03 1.39 -8.92
N ILE A 156 -1.32 1.80 -10.16
CA ILE A 156 -1.56 0.89 -11.26
C ILE A 156 -0.29 0.16 -11.71
N ALA A 157 0.84 0.84 -11.72
CA ALA A 157 2.11 0.24 -12.13
C ALA A 157 2.55 -0.85 -11.15
N ASP A 158 2.43 -0.57 -9.86
CA ASP A 158 2.83 -1.51 -8.81
C ASP A 158 1.86 -2.69 -8.74
N PHE A 159 0.57 -2.44 -8.92
CA PHE A 159 -0.44 -3.49 -9.03
C PHE A 159 -0.15 -4.43 -10.21
N ILE A 160 0.06 -3.89 -11.42
CA ILE A 160 0.35 -4.69 -12.61
C ILE A 160 1.63 -5.52 -12.42
N ARG A 161 2.70 -4.93 -11.85
CA ARG A 161 3.97 -5.65 -11.61
C ARG A 161 3.79 -6.82 -10.64
N GLU A 162 2.99 -6.63 -9.60
CA GLU A 162 2.72 -7.67 -8.61
C GLU A 162 1.91 -8.82 -9.20
N GLU A 163 0.77 -8.52 -9.86
CA GLU A 163 -0.07 -9.51 -10.51
C GLU A 163 0.69 -10.28 -11.61
N TYR A 164 1.53 -9.56 -12.38
CA TYR A 164 2.39 -10.17 -13.38
C TYR A 164 3.40 -11.14 -12.76
N LYS A 165 4.03 -10.75 -11.64
CA LYS A 165 5.00 -11.57 -10.93
C LYS A 165 4.37 -12.83 -10.35
N GLN A 166 3.16 -12.70 -9.81
CA GLN A 166 2.41 -13.84 -9.26
C GLN A 166 1.76 -14.71 -10.33
N GLY A 167 1.69 -14.24 -11.60
CA GLY A 167 1.02 -14.94 -12.68
C GLY A 167 -0.49 -15.06 -12.49
N ILE A 168 -1.10 -14.05 -11.86
CA ILE A 168 -2.55 -14.00 -11.65
C ILE A 168 -3.23 -13.51 -12.92
N HIS A 169 -4.40 -14.09 -13.23
CA HIS A 169 -5.21 -13.67 -14.39
C HIS A 169 -5.51 -12.16 -14.37
N PRO A 170 -5.32 -11.44 -15.48
CA PRO A 170 -5.02 -11.89 -16.86
C PRO A 170 -3.52 -11.95 -17.19
N PHE A 171 -2.62 -11.76 -16.23
CA PHE A 171 -1.16 -11.74 -16.43
C PHE A 171 -0.51 -13.14 -16.42
N ASP A 172 -1.29 -14.20 -16.27
CA ASP A 172 -0.89 -15.60 -16.51
C ASP A 172 -0.73 -15.93 -17.99
N ARG A 173 -1.23 -15.07 -18.89
CA ARG A 173 -1.24 -15.27 -20.33
C ARG A 173 0.06 -14.80 -20.99
N ASP A 174 0.32 -15.35 -22.18
CA ASP A 174 1.44 -14.91 -23.02
C ASP A 174 1.21 -13.55 -23.67
N MET A 175 -0.04 -13.21 -23.94
CA MET A 175 -0.44 -12.05 -24.71
C MET A 175 -1.64 -11.33 -24.08
N VAL A 176 -1.59 -10.00 -24.09
CA VAL A 176 -2.65 -9.11 -23.60
C VAL A 176 -2.84 -7.89 -24.50
N SER A 177 -4.01 -7.30 -24.49
CA SER A 177 -4.21 -5.97 -25.08
C SER A 177 -4.38 -4.91 -23.99
N VAL A 178 -3.94 -3.67 -24.28
CA VAL A 178 -4.06 -2.59 -23.29
C VAL A 178 -5.52 -2.21 -23.06
N SER A 179 -6.38 -2.27 -24.07
CA SER A 179 -7.80 -1.97 -23.93
C SER A 179 -8.51 -2.96 -23.00
N GLU A 180 -8.27 -4.25 -23.21
CA GLU A 180 -8.87 -5.28 -22.34
C GLU A 180 -8.32 -5.24 -20.92
N LEU A 181 -7.01 -4.99 -20.77
CA LEU A 181 -6.42 -4.79 -19.44
C LEU A 181 -7.02 -3.56 -18.74
N PHE A 182 -7.24 -2.49 -19.46
CA PHE A 182 -7.86 -1.29 -18.92
C PHE A 182 -9.28 -1.60 -18.40
N ASP A 183 -10.09 -2.27 -19.21
CA ASP A 183 -11.46 -2.64 -18.84
C ASP A 183 -11.47 -3.60 -17.66
N TRP A 184 -10.57 -4.58 -17.67
CA TRP A 184 -10.43 -5.52 -16.57
C TRP A 184 -10.01 -4.82 -15.26
N LEU A 185 -9.01 -3.96 -15.31
CA LEU A 185 -8.52 -3.21 -14.16
C LEU A 185 -9.60 -2.29 -13.59
N CYS A 186 -10.36 -1.60 -14.44
CA CYS A 186 -11.47 -0.76 -14.01
C CYS A 186 -12.57 -1.53 -13.27
N ARG A 187 -12.82 -2.78 -13.66
CA ARG A 187 -13.85 -3.64 -13.04
C ARG A 187 -13.36 -4.35 -11.77
N ASN A 188 -12.11 -4.75 -11.75
CA ASN A 188 -11.57 -5.62 -10.69
C ASN A 188 -10.75 -4.87 -9.64
N THR A 189 -10.45 -3.59 -9.87
CA THR A 189 -9.71 -2.76 -8.93
C THR A 189 -10.45 -1.46 -8.63
N LYS A 190 -10.16 -0.88 -7.46
CA LYS A 190 -10.63 0.49 -7.12
C LYS A 190 -9.61 1.56 -7.52
N ILE A 191 -8.59 1.18 -8.29
CA ILE A 191 -7.54 2.09 -8.73
C ILE A 191 -8.12 2.97 -9.85
N ARG A 192 -8.01 4.28 -9.67
CA ARG A 192 -8.38 5.21 -10.73
C ARG A 192 -7.31 5.24 -11.81
N ILE A 193 -7.63 4.67 -12.97
CA ILE A 193 -6.76 4.69 -14.14
C ILE A 193 -7.21 5.86 -15.01
N THR A 194 -6.32 6.81 -15.25
CA THR A 194 -6.64 8.00 -16.01
C THR A 194 -6.33 7.85 -17.50
N ARG A 195 -5.34 7.02 -17.83
CA ARG A 195 -4.87 6.85 -19.22
C ARG A 195 -4.43 5.41 -19.49
N GLN A 196 -4.89 4.83 -20.58
CA GLN A 196 -4.42 3.52 -21.08
C GLN A 196 -2.90 3.49 -21.33
N ARG A 197 -2.28 4.65 -21.60
CA ARG A 197 -0.84 4.77 -21.79
C ARG A 197 -0.03 4.34 -20.57
N GLU A 198 -0.54 4.56 -19.36
CA GLU A 198 0.12 4.13 -18.11
C GLU A 198 0.31 2.60 -18.07
N ILE A 199 -0.70 1.85 -18.54
CA ILE A 199 -0.62 0.39 -18.66
C ILE A 199 0.43 -0.02 -19.69
N ALA A 200 0.43 0.64 -20.86
CA ALA A 200 1.39 0.35 -21.93
C ALA A 200 2.84 0.60 -21.48
N ASP A 201 3.09 1.68 -20.73
CA ASP A 201 4.40 2.01 -20.19
C ASP A 201 4.87 0.93 -19.21
N VAL A 202 3.99 0.43 -18.34
CA VAL A 202 4.31 -0.66 -17.41
C VAL A 202 4.60 -1.97 -18.15
N LEU A 203 3.80 -2.33 -19.16
CA LEU A 203 4.04 -3.53 -19.95
C LEU A 203 5.39 -3.48 -20.67
N LYS A 204 5.77 -2.30 -21.15
CA LYS A 204 7.09 -2.07 -21.75
C LYS A 204 8.22 -2.24 -20.73
N ASP A 205 8.07 -1.69 -19.52
CA ASP A 205 9.04 -1.83 -18.43
C ASP A 205 9.22 -3.29 -18.00
N LEU A 206 8.16 -4.11 -18.11
CA LEU A 206 8.19 -5.55 -17.86
C LEU A 206 8.85 -6.35 -19.00
N GLY A 207 9.37 -5.69 -20.03
CA GLY A 207 9.99 -6.32 -21.17
C GLY A 207 9.00 -6.77 -22.25
N GLY A 208 7.73 -6.35 -22.17
CA GLY A 208 6.71 -6.69 -23.15
C GLY A 208 7.04 -6.20 -24.56
N ILE A 209 6.76 -7.01 -25.56
CA ILE A 209 6.96 -6.71 -26.99
C ILE A 209 5.61 -6.40 -27.64
N MET A 210 5.45 -5.19 -28.16
CA MET A 210 4.21 -4.79 -28.82
C MET A 210 4.20 -5.19 -30.30
N LYS A 211 3.14 -5.87 -30.74
CA LYS A 211 2.78 -6.09 -32.14
C LYS A 211 1.58 -5.20 -32.50
N LYS A 212 1.78 -4.29 -33.44
CA LYS A 212 0.76 -3.33 -33.85
C LYS A 212 -0.21 -3.92 -34.86
N SER A 213 -1.45 -3.44 -34.83
CA SER A 213 -2.47 -3.73 -35.85
C SER A 213 -2.66 -5.22 -36.14
N CYS A 214 -2.80 -6.01 -35.08
CA CYS A 214 -3.06 -7.45 -35.21
C CYS A 214 -4.55 -7.66 -35.51
N PRO A 215 -4.92 -8.36 -36.60
CA PRO A 215 -6.32 -8.68 -36.91
C PRO A 215 -6.81 -9.80 -35.97
N VAL A 216 -7.74 -9.49 -35.09
CA VAL A 216 -8.30 -10.44 -34.12
C VAL A 216 -9.66 -10.93 -34.64
N LYS A 217 -9.83 -12.24 -34.75
CA LYS A 217 -10.94 -12.89 -35.44
C LYS A 217 -12.31 -12.56 -34.79
N ASP A 218 -12.37 -12.51 -33.49
CA ASP A 218 -13.62 -12.36 -32.72
C ASP A 218 -13.98 -10.89 -32.39
N VAL A 219 -13.08 -9.96 -32.66
CA VAL A 219 -13.27 -8.52 -32.36
C VAL A 219 -13.64 -7.71 -33.61
N GLY A 220 -13.43 -8.28 -34.81
CA GLY A 220 -13.70 -7.58 -36.07
C GLY A 220 -12.87 -6.31 -36.32
N SER A 221 -11.88 -6.05 -35.47
CA SER A 221 -11.03 -4.85 -35.48
C SER A 221 -9.54 -5.20 -35.32
N TYR A 222 -8.69 -4.23 -35.65
CA TYR A 222 -7.24 -4.35 -35.44
C TYR A 222 -6.89 -3.92 -34.01
N VAL A 223 -6.16 -4.78 -33.29
CA VAL A 223 -5.77 -4.55 -31.90
C VAL A 223 -4.24 -4.54 -31.77
N ASN A 224 -3.72 -3.69 -30.90
CA ASN A 224 -2.31 -3.73 -30.50
C ASN A 224 -2.16 -4.75 -29.38
N ILE A 225 -1.38 -5.81 -29.64
CA ILE A 225 -1.18 -6.92 -28.72
C ILE A 225 0.22 -6.82 -28.11
N TRP A 226 0.30 -6.98 -26.81
CA TRP A 226 1.54 -7.06 -26.06
C TRP A 226 1.85 -8.52 -25.73
N ILE A 227 3.03 -8.99 -26.13
CA ILE A 227 3.59 -10.27 -25.75
C ILE A 227 4.33 -10.05 -24.46
N ILE A 228 3.83 -10.62 -23.36
CA ILE A 228 4.34 -10.35 -22.01
C ILE A 228 5.06 -11.58 -21.41
N ARG A 229 4.83 -12.77 -21.96
CA ARG A 229 5.51 -14.03 -21.57
C ARG A 229 5.89 -14.83 -22.79
N ASN A 230 6.80 -15.78 -22.63
CA ASN A 230 7.24 -16.71 -23.68
C ASN A 230 7.63 -16.01 -24.99
N HIS A 231 8.38 -14.93 -24.89
CA HIS A 231 8.76 -14.04 -26.00
C HIS A 231 9.35 -14.79 -27.20
N ASP A 232 10.19 -15.81 -26.97
CA ASP A 232 10.84 -16.58 -28.04
C ASP A 232 9.85 -17.27 -28.95
N LYS A 233 8.71 -17.73 -28.41
CA LYS A 233 7.62 -18.37 -29.14
C LYS A 233 6.95 -17.44 -30.18
N TYR A 234 6.94 -16.16 -29.91
CA TYR A 234 6.19 -15.17 -30.70
C TYR A 234 7.09 -14.15 -31.41
N LYS A 235 8.39 -14.15 -31.13
CA LYS A 235 9.34 -13.15 -31.63
C LYS A 235 9.32 -13.00 -33.15
N ASN A 236 9.27 -14.13 -33.89
CA ASN A 236 9.34 -14.16 -35.34
C ASN A 236 7.95 -14.17 -36.01
N MET A 237 6.86 -14.15 -35.24
CA MET A 237 5.51 -14.14 -35.80
C MET A 237 5.12 -12.77 -36.35
N THR A 238 4.42 -12.79 -37.46
CA THR A 238 3.81 -11.59 -38.05
C THR A 238 2.63 -11.09 -37.20
N ALA A 239 2.20 -9.86 -37.37
CA ALA A 239 1.03 -9.31 -36.70
C ALA A 239 -0.25 -10.14 -36.97
N LYS A 240 -0.38 -10.70 -38.18
CA LYS A 240 -1.50 -11.56 -38.57
C LYS A 240 -1.50 -12.88 -37.78
N GLU A 241 -0.35 -13.53 -37.65
CA GLU A 241 -0.22 -14.78 -36.90
C GLU A 241 -0.44 -14.59 -35.39
N VAL A 242 0.05 -13.48 -34.84
CA VAL A 242 -0.18 -13.12 -33.45
C VAL A 242 -1.68 -12.85 -33.22
N GLY A 243 -2.34 -12.12 -34.10
CA GLY A 243 -3.77 -11.87 -34.00
C GLY A 243 -4.64 -13.13 -34.08
N GLN A 244 -4.24 -14.11 -34.91
CA GLN A 244 -4.95 -15.39 -35.01
C GLN A 244 -4.80 -16.27 -33.75
N LYS A 245 -3.72 -16.09 -32.99
CA LYS A 245 -3.47 -16.84 -31.74
C LYS A 245 -3.97 -16.10 -30.50
N TYR A 246 -4.29 -14.84 -30.65
CA TYR A 246 -4.79 -14.05 -29.56
C TYR A 246 -6.24 -14.41 -29.25
N VAL A 247 -6.51 -14.74 -28.00
CA VAL A 247 -7.86 -15.00 -27.49
C VAL A 247 -8.21 -13.89 -26.52
N PRO A 248 -9.18 -13.03 -26.85
CA PRO A 248 -9.68 -12.02 -25.93
C PRO A 248 -10.19 -12.65 -24.63
N PHE A 249 -9.91 -12.02 -23.49
CA PHE A 249 -10.35 -12.61 -22.22
C PHE A 249 -11.79 -12.21 -21.82
N TYR A 250 -12.43 -11.38 -22.64
CA TYR A 250 -13.85 -11.05 -22.53
C TYR A 250 -14.71 -11.57 -23.70
N SER A 251 -14.21 -12.51 -24.51
CA SER A 251 -14.99 -13.12 -25.56
C SER A 251 -16.09 -14.00 -24.95
N GLY A 252 -17.25 -13.43 -24.68
CA GLY A 252 -18.46 -14.23 -24.47
C GLY A 252 -19.34 -13.92 -23.29
N GLN A 253 -19.47 -12.69 -22.83
CA GLN A 253 -20.63 -12.25 -22.01
C GLN A 253 -20.90 -10.77 -22.28
N PHE A 254 -21.70 -10.51 -23.28
CA PHE A 254 -22.56 -9.33 -23.39
C PHE A 254 -24.00 -9.78 -23.34
#